data_9192fd7d31c2e2f7f0d20c7a19522b03
#
_entry.id   9192fd7d31c2e2f7f0d20c7a19522b03
#
_cell.length_a   1.000
_cell.length_b   1.000
_cell.length_c   1.000
_cell.angle_alpha   90.00
_cell.angle_beta   90.00
_cell.angle_gamma   90.00
#
_symmetry.space_group_name_H-M   'P 1'
#
loop_
_entity.id
_entity.type
_entity.pdbx_description
1 polymer ?
#
loop_
_entity_poly.entity_id
_entity_poly.type
_entity_poly.pdbx_seq_one_letter_code
_entity_poly.pdbx_strand_id
1 'polypeptide(L)'
;IWDEFCDWYIEMVKPRLWSEEDTTKAAALWTLKTVLIQSLKLLHPYMPFITEEIFCNLQDEEPSIMISSWPVYKDEWNFAEEEKAVETIKDAVRAIRGVRTSMNVPPSKKAKVYVVSEDPEVLSIFEHSRVFFATLGYASDVILQKDKSGIADDAVSAVTAKATIYMPFAELVDLDKEIERLSKEEEKLKKELARSEGMLSNEKFVSRAPEAKIAEEREKLEKYRQMMAQVQERLAQLRK
;
A
#
# COMPACT_ATOMS: atom_id res chain seq x y z
N ILE A 1 -15.06 12.68 -5.89
CA ILE A 1 -15.83 11.87 -4.92
C ILE A 1 -15.12 10.55 -4.70
N TRP A 2 -14.88 9.76 -5.75
CA TRP A 2 -14.33 8.41 -5.62
C TRP A 2 -12.99 8.37 -4.89
N ASP A 3 -11.98 9.04 -5.42
CA ASP A 3 -10.60 9.00 -4.90
C ASP A 3 -10.45 9.58 -3.49
N GLU A 4 -11.25 10.59 -3.12
CA GLU A 4 -11.10 11.26 -1.83
C GLU A 4 -12.13 10.76 -0.80
N PHE A 5 -13.41 10.77 -1.16
CA PHE A 5 -14.46 10.42 -0.22
C PHE A 5 -14.53 8.90 0.00
N CYS A 6 -14.59 8.10 -1.09
CA CYS A 6 -14.74 6.66 -0.96
C CYS A 6 -13.46 5.95 -0.54
N ASP A 7 -12.33 6.26 -1.18
CA ASP A 7 -11.08 5.53 -0.95
C ASP A 7 -10.36 5.97 0.33
N TRP A 8 -10.52 7.23 0.75
CA TRP A 8 -9.83 7.74 1.92
C TRP A 8 -10.76 8.08 3.07
N TYR A 9 -11.70 9.02 2.90
CA TYR A 9 -12.46 9.53 4.02
C TYR A 9 -13.28 8.45 4.72
N ILE A 10 -14.00 7.62 3.96
CA ILE A 10 -14.80 6.51 4.53
C ILE A 10 -13.90 5.57 5.33
N GLU A 11 -12.73 5.20 4.81
CA GLU A 11 -11.81 4.31 5.52
C GLU A 11 -11.23 4.96 6.79
N MET A 12 -10.92 6.25 6.73
CA MET A 12 -10.37 7.00 7.87
C MET A 12 -11.37 7.16 9.03
N VAL A 13 -12.67 7.25 8.74
CA VAL A 13 -13.68 7.43 9.80
C VAL A 13 -14.20 6.13 10.39
N LYS A 14 -13.98 4.98 9.75
CA LYS A 14 -14.43 3.67 10.27
C LYS A 14 -14.06 3.41 11.74
N PRO A 15 -12.83 3.64 12.21
CA PRO A 15 -12.47 3.44 13.61
C PRO A 15 -13.33 4.27 14.57
N ARG A 16 -13.67 5.50 14.20
CA ARG A 16 -14.55 6.38 14.98
C ARG A 16 -15.99 5.89 15.04
N LEU A 17 -16.48 5.33 13.92
CA LEU A 17 -17.86 4.82 13.82
C LEU A 17 -18.05 3.52 14.61
N TRP A 18 -17.02 2.68 14.69
CA TRP A 18 -17.07 1.40 15.41
C TRP A 18 -16.79 1.52 16.91
N SER A 19 -16.17 2.62 17.34
CA SER A 19 -15.96 2.88 18.76
C SER A 19 -17.24 3.41 19.41
N GLU A 20 -17.66 2.79 20.49
CA GLU A 20 -18.78 3.28 21.32
C GLU A 20 -18.38 4.48 22.20
N GLU A 21 -17.09 4.59 22.51
CA GLU A 21 -16.53 5.61 23.40
C GLU A 21 -16.08 6.88 22.65
N ASP A 22 -16.06 6.86 21.30
CA ASP A 22 -15.61 8.01 20.53
C ASP A 22 -16.64 9.14 20.53
N THR A 23 -16.35 10.18 21.27
CA THR A 23 -17.20 11.38 21.40
C THR A 23 -17.36 12.15 20.09
N THR A 24 -16.52 11.88 19.09
CA THR A 24 -16.55 12.52 17.77
C THR A 24 -17.37 11.76 16.73
N LYS A 25 -17.94 10.63 17.09
CA LYS A 25 -18.77 9.78 16.21
C LYS A 25 -19.93 10.53 15.55
N ALA A 26 -20.64 11.35 16.32
CA ALA A 26 -21.74 12.15 15.79
C ALA A 26 -21.29 13.13 14.73
N ALA A 27 -20.16 13.81 14.92
CA ALA A 27 -19.55 14.70 13.93
C ALA A 27 -19.12 13.93 12.66
N ALA A 28 -18.52 12.75 12.82
CA ALA A 28 -18.12 11.90 11.71
C ALA A 28 -19.33 11.46 10.85
N LEU A 29 -20.43 11.04 11.50
CA LEU A 29 -21.67 10.67 10.83
C LEU A 29 -22.32 11.86 10.10
N TRP A 30 -22.34 13.02 10.76
CA TRP A 30 -22.87 14.24 10.15
C TRP A 30 -22.06 14.62 8.89
N THR A 31 -20.74 14.57 8.98
CA THR A 31 -19.86 14.88 7.83
C THR A 31 -20.08 13.88 6.69
N LEU A 32 -20.12 12.56 7.01
CA LEU A 32 -20.42 11.53 6.00
C LEU A 32 -21.74 11.77 5.30
N LYS A 33 -22.82 11.99 6.07
CA LYS A 33 -24.15 12.25 5.53
C LYS A 33 -24.16 13.50 4.66
N THR A 34 -23.59 14.61 5.17
CA THR A 34 -23.56 15.90 4.48
C THR A 34 -22.79 15.81 3.16
N VAL A 35 -21.57 15.28 3.17
CA VAL A 35 -20.76 15.14 1.95
C VAL A 35 -21.43 14.21 0.95
N LEU A 36 -22.00 13.10 1.40
CA LEU A 36 -22.69 12.16 0.51
C LEU A 36 -23.93 12.81 -0.13
N ILE A 37 -24.79 13.50 0.65
CA ILE A 37 -25.98 14.18 0.12
C ILE A 37 -25.60 15.25 -0.91
N GLN A 38 -24.60 16.08 -0.62
CA GLN A 38 -24.12 17.10 -1.58
C GLN A 38 -23.56 16.45 -2.85
N SER A 39 -22.84 15.34 -2.70
CA SER A 39 -22.30 14.56 -3.83
C SER A 39 -23.42 13.95 -4.69
N LEU A 40 -24.47 13.41 -4.07
CA LEU A 40 -25.63 12.88 -4.79
C LEU A 40 -26.34 13.96 -5.60
N LYS A 41 -26.51 15.16 -5.03
CA LYS A 41 -27.09 16.31 -5.75
C LYS A 41 -26.26 16.67 -7.00
N LEU A 42 -24.94 16.70 -6.89
CA LEU A 42 -24.04 16.96 -8.02
C LEU A 42 -24.05 15.84 -9.08
N LEU A 43 -24.23 14.60 -8.68
CA LEU A 43 -24.29 13.44 -9.58
C LEU A 43 -25.66 13.23 -10.22
N HIS A 44 -26.73 13.77 -9.63
CA HIS A 44 -28.11 13.52 -10.04
C HIS A 44 -28.37 13.76 -11.53
N PRO A 45 -27.88 14.82 -12.19
CA PRO A 45 -28.08 15.02 -13.62
C PRO A 45 -27.56 13.89 -14.51
N TYR A 46 -26.59 13.11 -14.03
CA TYR A 46 -25.95 12.00 -14.76
C TYR A 46 -26.52 10.63 -14.38
N MET A 47 -26.98 10.48 -13.14
CA MET A 47 -27.42 9.22 -12.56
C MET A 47 -28.72 9.40 -11.75
N PRO A 48 -29.84 9.81 -12.37
CA PRO A 48 -31.02 10.28 -11.66
C PRO A 48 -31.69 9.22 -10.77
N PHE A 49 -31.79 7.98 -11.22
CA PHE A 49 -32.50 6.95 -10.48
C PHE A 49 -31.79 6.51 -9.20
N ILE A 50 -30.51 6.18 -9.29
CA ILE A 50 -29.76 5.69 -8.14
C ILE A 50 -29.50 6.80 -7.11
N THR A 51 -29.29 8.02 -7.54
CA THR A 51 -29.09 9.16 -6.63
C THR A 51 -30.37 9.54 -5.90
N GLU A 52 -31.54 9.46 -6.55
CA GLU A 52 -32.85 9.61 -5.91
C GLU A 52 -33.07 8.55 -4.85
N GLU A 53 -32.88 7.27 -5.20
CA GLU A 53 -33.06 6.15 -4.28
C GLU A 53 -32.20 6.28 -3.02
N ILE A 54 -30.91 6.57 -3.19
CA ILE A 54 -30.00 6.74 -2.06
C ILE A 54 -30.38 7.98 -1.24
N PHE A 55 -30.71 9.09 -1.88
CA PHE A 55 -31.07 10.34 -1.22
C PHE A 55 -32.30 10.17 -0.32
N CYS A 56 -33.37 9.57 -0.82
CA CYS A 56 -34.61 9.33 -0.08
C CYS A 56 -34.40 8.35 1.10
N ASN A 57 -33.42 7.44 1.02
CA ASN A 57 -33.07 6.54 2.13
C ASN A 57 -32.14 7.18 3.18
N LEU A 58 -31.47 8.28 2.87
CA LEU A 58 -30.53 8.93 3.79
C LEU A 58 -31.17 10.02 4.65
N GLN A 59 -32.34 10.56 4.24
CA GLN A 59 -32.99 11.67 4.90
C GLN A 59 -34.50 11.65 4.61
N ASP A 60 -35.29 12.23 5.52
CA ASP A 60 -36.76 12.33 5.43
C ASP A 60 -37.27 13.78 5.30
N GLU A 61 -36.33 14.75 5.24
CA GLU A 61 -36.63 16.18 5.26
C GLU A 61 -37.16 16.67 3.90
N GLU A 62 -36.63 16.13 2.82
CA GLU A 62 -37.00 16.49 1.44
C GLU A 62 -37.56 15.25 0.71
N PRO A 63 -38.73 15.31 0.07
CA PRO A 63 -39.40 14.14 -0.53
C PRO A 63 -38.69 13.65 -1.83
N SER A 64 -37.83 14.46 -2.44
CA SER A 64 -37.10 14.12 -3.66
C SER A 64 -35.90 15.02 -3.84
N ILE A 65 -34.80 14.46 -4.38
CA ILE A 65 -33.61 15.21 -4.75
C ILE A 65 -33.89 16.24 -5.86
N MET A 66 -34.89 15.96 -6.70
CA MET A 66 -35.26 16.81 -7.83
C MET A 66 -35.70 18.21 -7.43
N ILE A 67 -36.28 18.36 -6.23
CA ILE A 67 -36.76 19.64 -5.72
C ILE A 67 -35.81 20.24 -4.67
N SER A 68 -34.72 19.55 -4.37
CA SER A 68 -33.76 20.00 -3.39
C SER A 68 -32.90 21.15 -3.95
N SER A 69 -32.39 22.00 -3.06
CA SER A 69 -31.47 23.07 -3.43
C SER A 69 -30.15 22.54 -3.95
N TRP A 70 -29.64 23.15 -5.01
CA TRP A 70 -28.31 22.84 -5.53
C TRP A 70 -27.20 23.18 -4.51
N PRO A 71 -26.13 22.35 -4.44
CA PRO A 71 -24.99 22.62 -3.57
C PRO A 71 -24.37 24.00 -3.80
N VAL A 72 -24.13 24.72 -2.72
CA VAL A 72 -23.50 26.05 -2.76
C VAL A 72 -22.19 25.97 -1.98
N TYR A 73 -21.13 26.54 -2.55
CA TYR A 73 -19.84 26.67 -1.87
C TYR A 73 -19.97 27.55 -0.61
N LYS A 74 -19.32 27.12 0.46
CA LYS A 74 -19.25 27.85 1.72
C LYS A 74 -17.80 28.04 2.16
N ASP A 75 -17.34 29.28 2.30
CA ASP A 75 -15.97 29.57 2.73
C ASP A 75 -15.63 28.98 4.09
N GLU A 76 -16.61 28.87 5.00
CA GLU A 76 -16.48 28.28 6.32
C GLU A 76 -16.14 26.77 6.30
N TRP A 77 -16.27 26.11 5.15
CA TRP A 77 -15.94 24.72 4.93
C TRP A 77 -14.59 24.52 4.21
N ASN A 78 -13.81 25.57 4.11
CA ASN A 78 -12.46 25.53 3.56
C ASN A 78 -11.45 25.33 4.68
N PHE A 79 -10.91 24.14 4.80
CA PHE A 79 -9.96 23.71 5.84
C PHE A 79 -8.58 23.45 5.23
N ALA A 80 -7.95 24.47 4.66
CA ALA A 80 -6.74 24.34 3.86
C ALA A 80 -5.53 23.75 4.64
N GLU A 81 -5.41 24.04 5.94
CA GLU A 81 -4.30 23.49 6.75
C GLU A 81 -4.56 22.03 7.11
N GLU A 82 -5.80 21.65 7.43
CA GLU A 82 -6.20 20.28 7.68
C GLU A 82 -6.10 19.44 6.41
N GLU A 83 -6.41 19.99 5.25
CA GLU A 83 -6.22 19.34 3.95
C GLU A 83 -4.75 18.99 3.72
N LYS A 84 -3.82 19.94 3.95
CA LYS A 84 -2.38 19.67 3.85
C LYS A 84 -1.90 18.61 4.84
N ALA A 85 -2.43 18.63 6.06
CA ALA A 85 -2.11 17.62 7.06
C ALA A 85 -2.59 16.22 6.61
N VAL A 86 -3.81 16.11 6.10
CA VAL A 86 -4.36 14.85 5.58
C VAL A 86 -3.57 14.37 4.37
N GLU A 87 -3.18 15.24 3.43
CA GLU A 87 -2.34 14.84 2.30
C GLU A 87 -0.98 14.31 2.76
N THR A 88 -0.37 14.91 3.80
CA THR A 88 0.87 14.39 4.39
C THR A 88 0.69 12.98 4.94
N ILE A 89 -0.43 12.68 5.59
CA ILE A 89 -0.76 11.35 6.10
C ILE A 89 -0.97 10.37 4.94
N LYS A 90 -1.73 10.77 3.91
CA LYS A 90 -2.01 9.94 2.72
C LYS A 90 -0.72 9.57 2.00
N ASP A 91 0.19 10.51 1.84
CA ASP A 91 1.50 10.26 1.22
C ASP A 91 2.32 9.24 2.01
N ALA A 92 2.34 9.36 3.33
CA ALA A 92 3.01 8.40 4.20
C ALA A 92 2.37 6.99 4.09
N VAL A 93 1.05 6.89 4.10
CA VAL A 93 0.33 5.61 3.94
C VAL A 93 0.58 5.02 2.55
N ARG A 94 0.56 5.84 1.49
CA ARG A 94 0.89 5.39 0.11
C ARG A 94 2.32 4.84 0.04
N ALA A 95 3.28 5.53 0.65
CA ALA A 95 4.67 5.10 0.70
C ALA A 95 4.83 3.75 1.41
N ILE A 96 4.20 3.56 2.58
CA ILE A 96 4.17 2.29 3.31
C ILE A 96 3.57 1.17 2.44
N ARG A 97 2.41 1.42 1.83
CA ARG A 97 1.74 0.43 0.95
C ARG A 97 2.59 0.09 -0.27
N GLY A 98 3.27 1.07 -0.86
CA GLY A 98 4.19 0.87 -1.98
C GLY A 98 5.32 -0.09 -1.64
N VAL A 99 6.00 0.11 -0.51
CA VAL A 99 7.04 -0.81 -0.02
C VAL A 99 6.47 -2.20 0.25
N ARG A 100 5.34 -2.29 0.95
CA ARG A 100 4.70 -3.58 1.26
C ARG A 100 4.31 -4.35 -0.01
N THR A 101 3.80 -3.66 -1.02
CA THR A 101 3.45 -4.25 -2.31
C THR A 101 4.68 -4.74 -3.07
N SER A 102 5.75 -3.94 -3.12
CA SER A 102 7.00 -4.34 -3.79
C SER A 102 7.66 -5.56 -3.15
N MET A 103 7.42 -5.77 -1.85
CA MET A 103 7.93 -6.92 -1.09
C MET A 103 6.91 -8.08 -0.97
N ASN A 104 5.73 -7.97 -1.60
CA ASN A 104 4.64 -8.95 -1.50
C ASN A 104 4.20 -9.25 -0.05
N VAL A 105 4.21 -8.23 0.82
CA VAL A 105 3.80 -8.36 2.22
C VAL A 105 2.26 -8.38 2.32
N PRO A 106 1.64 -9.45 2.83
CA PRO A 106 0.19 -9.50 2.92
C PRO A 106 -0.35 -8.51 3.96
N PRO A 107 -1.60 -7.99 3.78
CA PRO A 107 -2.23 -7.07 4.73
C PRO A 107 -2.33 -7.59 6.17
N SER A 108 -2.46 -8.90 6.35
CA SER A 108 -2.53 -9.55 7.66
C SER A 108 -1.23 -9.46 8.47
N LYS A 109 -0.08 -9.27 7.79
CA LYS A 109 1.21 -9.14 8.47
C LYS A 109 1.44 -7.68 8.84
N LYS A 110 1.34 -7.37 10.12
CA LYS A 110 1.62 -6.04 10.66
C LYS A 110 3.11 -5.89 10.95
N ALA A 111 3.64 -4.67 10.82
CA ALA A 111 5.03 -4.34 11.11
C ALA A 111 5.11 -2.99 11.81
N LYS A 112 6.16 -2.78 12.60
CA LYS A 112 6.47 -1.46 13.18
C LYS A 112 6.80 -0.47 12.08
N VAL A 113 6.37 0.77 12.28
CA VAL A 113 6.63 1.88 11.38
C VAL A 113 7.35 2.96 12.16
N TYR A 114 8.57 3.28 11.74
CA TYR A 114 9.31 4.42 12.26
C TYR A 114 9.15 5.58 11.29
N VAL A 115 8.71 6.72 11.78
CA VAL A 115 8.59 7.95 11.01
C VAL A 115 9.65 8.93 11.48
N VAL A 116 10.56 9.28 10.61
CA VAL A 116 11.68 10.18 10.90
C VAL A 116 11.46 11.50 10.18
N SER A 117 11.37 12.58 10.94
CA SER A 117 11.29 13.95 10.41
C SER A 117 11.94 14.92 11.40
N GLU A 118 12.70 15.87 10.89
CA GLU A 118 13.25 16.97 11.69
C GLU A 118 12.19 18.04 12.03
N ASP A 119 11.09 18.05 11.29
CA ASP A 119 10.00 19.02 11.45
C ASP A 119 9.04 18.58 12.58
N PRO A 120 8.95 19.34 13.69
CA PRO A 120 8.09 19.01 14.80
C PRO A 120 6.60 19.11 14.46
N GLU A 121 6.21 19.94 13.48
CA GLU A 121 4.83 20.04 13.03
C GLU A 121 4.40 18.76 12.32
N VAL A 122 5.26 18.23 11.45
CA VAL A 122 5.05 16.94 10.78
C VAL A 122 4.93 15.80 11.78
N LEU A 123 5.80 15.74 12.81
CA LEU A 123 5.70 14.75 13.87
C LEU A 123 4.39 14.86 14.66
N SER A 124 3.92 16.10 14.91
CA SER A 124 2.63 16.33 15.57
C SER A 124 1.45 15.82 14.73
N ILE A 125 1.45 16.06 13.42
CA ILE A 125 0.44 15.53 12.50
C ILE A 125 0.40 14.00 12.60
N PHE A 126 1.54 13.34 12.56
CA PHE A 126 1.62 11.88 12.63
C PHE A 126 1.24 11.33 14.00
N GLU A 127 1.54 12.03 15.09
CA GLU A 127 1.13 11.64 16.44
C GLU A 127 -0.40 11.54 16.54
N HIS A 128 -1.11 12.55 16.07
CA HIS A 128 -2.58 12.57 16.07
C HIS A 128 -3.22 11.61 15.05
N SER A 129 -2.39 11.03 14.17
CA SER A 129 -2.84 10.18 13.07
C SER A 129 -2.44 8.71 13.20
N ARG A 130 -1.92 8.29 14.35
CA ARG A 130 -1.45 6.90 14.60
C ARG A 130 -2.47 5.83 14.20
N VAL A 131 -3.74 6.09 14.43
CA VAL A 131 -4.83 5.18 14.08
C VAL A 131 -4.88 4.89 12.57
N PHE A 132 -4.56 5.86 11.72
CA PHE A 132 -4.56 5.69 10.27
C PHE A 132 -3.39 4.84 9.79
N PHE A 133 -2.24 4.94 10.42
CA PHE A 133 -1.12 4.03 10.15
C PHE A 133 -1.44 2.59 10.56
N ALA A 134 -2.12 2.40 11.70
CA ALA A 134 -2.53 1.08 12.16
C ALA A 134 -3.56 0.42 11.22
N THR A 135 -4.54 1.19 10.72
CA THR A 135 -5.64 0.69 9.89
C THR A 135 -5.29 0.66 8.40
N LEU A 136 -4.73 1.73 7.87
CA LEU A 136 -4.47 1.89 6.44
C LEU A 136 -3.05 1.50 6.03
N GLY A 137 -2.07 1.65 6.94
CA GLY A 137 -0.66 1.28 6.76
C GLY A 137 -0.31 -0.13 7.25
N TYR A 138 -1.26 -0.80 7.94
CA TYR A 138 -1.03 -2.09 8.59
C TYR A 138 0.13 -2.07 9.59
N ALA A 139 0.28 -0.93 10.29
CA ALA A 139 1.28 -0.79 11.32
C ALA A 139 0.86 -1.55 12.60
N SER A 140 1.81 -2.26 13.23
CA SER A 140 1.63 -2.82 14.57
C SER A 140 1.85 -1.76 15.65
N ASP A 141 2.79 -0.85 15.39
CA ASP A 141 3.13 0.28 16.22
C ASP A 141 3.72 1.40 15.35
N VAL A 142 3.65 2.65 15.80
CA VAL A 142 4.18 3.82 15.13
C VAL A 142 5.12 4.57 16.06
N ILE A 143 6.38 4.68 15.68
CA ILE A 143 7.42 5.33 16.46
C ILE A 143 7.85 6.60 15.70
N LEU A 144 7.67 7.75 16.35
CA LEU A 144 8.01 9.05 15.78
C LEU A 144 9.32 9.54 16.38
N GLN A 145 10.26 9.93 15.55
CA GLN A 145 11.57 10.38 15.98
C GLN A 145 12.20 11.38 15.02
N LYS A 146 13.21 12.11 15.51
CA LYS A 146 13.86 13.16 14.70
C LYS A 146 14.97 12.63 13.81
N ASP A 147 15.56 11.52 14.16
CA ASP A 147 16.69 10.92 13.46
C ASP A 147 16.55 9.40 13.34
N LYS A 148 17.51 8.75 12.70
CA LYS A 148 17.52 7.29 12.45
C LYS A 148 18.02 6.47 13.68
N SER A 149 18.16 7.06 14.84
CA SER A 149 18.70 6.37 16.02
C SER A 149 17.85 5.16 16.41
N GLY A 150 18.49 4.01 16.65
CA GLY A 150 17.80 2.78 17.04
C GLY A 150 17.03 2.05 15.93
N ILE A 151 17.10 2.53 14.69
CA ILE A 151 16.54 1.82 13.54
C ILE A 151 17.65 0.91 12.96
N ALA A 152 17.31 -0.35 12.74
CA ALA A 152 18.25 -1.32 12.16
C ALA A 152 18.70 -0.91 10.74
N ASP A 153 19.93 -1.22 10.39
CA ASP A 153 20.50 -0.83 9.09
C ASP A 153 19.83 -1.52 7.90
N ASP A 154 19.25 -2.71 8.13
CA ASP A 154 18.50 -3.47 7.14
C ASP A 154 17.03 -3.03 7.00
N ALA A 155 16.60 -2.04 7.78
CA ALA A 155 15.23 -1.52 7.68
C ALA A 155 14.95 -0.95 6.29
N VAL A 156 13.81 -1.35 5.74
CA VAL A 156 13.36 -0.85 4.43
C VAL A 156 12.83 0.57 4.60
N SER A 157 13.29 1.47 3.76
CA SER A 157 12.89 2.88 3.81
C SER A 157 11.95 3.27 2.66
N ALA A 158 11.04 4.19 2.97
CA ALA A 158 10.23 4.91 2.00
C ALA A 158 10.35 6.41 2.27
N VAL A 159 10.72 7.17 1.25
CA VAL A 159 10.91 8.62 1.38
C VAL A 159 9.66 9.33 0.88
N THR A 160 9.15 10.26 1.68
CA THR A 160 8.10 11.19 1.32
C THR A 160 8.63 12.63 1.30
N ALA A 161 7.82 13.58 0.87
CA ALA A 161 8.23 14.98 0.85
C ALA A 161 8.52 15.56 2.25
N LYS A 162 7.95 15.00 3.31
CA LYS A 162 7.98 15.54 4.68
C LYS A 162 8.68 14.64 5.70
N ALA A 163 8.84 13.35 5.41
CA ALA A 163 9.40 12.37 6.34
C ALA A 163 10.05 11.21 5.60
N THR A 164 10.95 10.52 6.28
CA THR A 164 11.43 9.19 5.86
C THR A 164 10.82 8.15 6.77
N ILE A 165 10.24 7.13 6.16
CA ILE A 165 9.55 6.05 6.87
C ILE A 165 10.41 4.81 6.80
N TYR A 166 10.62 4.14 7.93
CA TYR A 166 11.38 2.88 8.01
C TYR A 166 10.50 1.77 8.57
N MET A 167 10.67 0.59 8.02
CA MET A 167 10.02 -0.64 8.49
C MET A 167 11.08 -1.73 8.65
N PRO A 168 11.18 -2.42 9.81
CA PRO A 168 12.13 -3.50 10.01
C PRO A 168 11.91 -4.61 8.99
N PHE A 169 12.97 -5.01 8.28
CA PHE A 169 12.90 -6.04 7.24
C PHE A 169 12.37 -7.37 7.80
N ALA A 170 12.83 -7.78 8.97
CA ALA A 170 12.42 -9.02 9.63
C ALA A 170 10.91 -9.06 9.97
N GLU A 171 10.29 -7.90 10.18
CA GLU A 171 8.85 -7.83 10.44
C GLU A 171 8.02 -7.84 9.14
N LEU A 172 8.59 -7.42 8.01
CA LEU A 172 7.92 -7.42 6.71
C LEU A 172 7.94 -8.80 6.05
N VAL A 173 9.04 -9.52 6.15
CA VAL A 173 9.23 -10.81 5.48
C VAL A 173 9.10 -11.94 6.49
N ASP A 174 8.36 -12.99 6.14
CA ASP A 174 8.40 -14.26 6.84
C ASP A 174 9.66 -14.99 6.34
N LEU A 175 10.75 -14.83 7.10
CA LEU A 175 12.07 -15.31 6.71
C LEU A 175 12.05 -16.81 6.39
N ASP A 176 11.35 -17.61 7.18
CA ASP A 176 11.29 -19.06 6.97
C ASP A 176 10.56 -19.41 5.66
N LYS A 177 9.43 -18.77 5.39
CA LYS A 177 8.69 -18.96 4.14
C LYS A 177 9.45 -18.45 2.92
N GLU A 178 10.13 -17.32 3.05
CA GLU A 178 10.92 -16.77 1.96
C GLU A 178 12.15 -17.62 1.66
N ILE A 179 12.82 -18.14 2.70
CA ILE A 179 13.93 -19.10 2.57
C ILE A 179 13.41 -20.39 1.90
N GLU A 180 12.24 -20.89 2.31
CA GLU A 180 11.62 -22.08 1.69
C GLU A 180 11.28 -21.83 0.21
N ARG A 181 10.70 -20.69 -0.11
CA ARG A 181 10.38 -20.27 -1.47
C ARG A 181 11.62 -20.20 -2.36
N LEU A 182 12.65 -19.49 -1.88
CA LEU A 182 13.92 -19.33 -2.60
C LEU A 182 14.66 -20.66 -2.73
N SER A 183 14.60 -21.52 -1.72
CA SER A 183 15.19 -22.88 -1.79
C SER A 183 14.50 -23.74 -2.85
N LYS A 184 13.19 -23.69 -2.95
CA LYS A 184 12.44 -24.36 -4.04
C LYS A 184 12.76 -23.81 -5.42
N GLU A 185 12.97 -22.51 -5.53
CA GLU A 185 13.37 -21.83 -6.75
C GLU A 185 14.80 -22.24 -7.15
N GLU A 186 15.73 -22.29 -6.19
CA GLU A 186 17.09 -22.78 -6.39
C GLU A 186 17.10 -24.22 -6.94
N GLU A 187 16.27 -25.12 -6.37
CA GLU A 187 16.17 -26.49 -6.87
C GLU A 187 15.63 -26.57 -8.29
N LYS A 188 14.64 -25.72 -8.65
CA LYS A 188 14.14 -25.65 -10.02
C LYS A 188 15.21 -25.18 -10.99
N LEU A 189 15.92 -24.11 -10.63
CA LEU A 189 17.00 -23.57 -11.45
C LEU A 189 18.16 -24.56 -11.61
N LYS A 190 18.51 -25.33 -10.57
CA LYS A 190 19.50 -26.43 -10.66
C LYS A 190 19.08 -27.48 -11.70
N LYS A 191 17.80 -27.84 -11.74
CA LYS A 191 17.28 -28.82 -12.73
C LYS A 191 17.33 -28.25 -14.16
N GLU A 192 16.93 -27.01 -14.34
CA GLU A 192 16.98 -26.37 -15.66
C GLU A 192 18.42 -26.16 -16.16
N LEU A 193 19.34 -25.76 -15.28
CA LEU A 193 20.77 -25.66 -15.58
C LEU A 193 21.35 -27.02 -16.03
N ALA A 194 21.12 -28.07 -15.23
CA ALA A 194 21.59 -29.41 -15.56
C ALA A 194 21.00 -29.94 -16.89
N ARG A 195 19.73 -29.59 -17.18
CA ARG A 195 19.09 -29.94 -18.45
C ARG A 195 19.73 -29.21 -19.63
N SER A 196 19.89 -27.89 -19.55
CA SER A 196 20.50 -27.09 -20.62
C SER A 196 21.96 -27.44 -20.84
N GLU A 197 22.72 -27.66 -19.78
CA GLU A 197 24.11 -28.15 -19.84
C GLU A 197 24.20 -29.55 -20.47
N GLY A 198 23.30 -30.45 -20.07
CA GLY A 198 23.21 -31.80 -20.65
C GLY A 198 22.84 -31.77 -22.14
N MET A 199 21.96 -30.87 -22.57
CA MET A 199 21.65 -30.69 -23.99
C MET A 199 22.83 -30.15 -24.78
N LEU A 200 23.53 -29.15 -24.28
CA LEU A 200 24.68 -28.52 -24.94
C LEU A 200 25.94 -29.37 -24.92
N SER A 201 26.07 -30.33 -24.00
CA SER A 201 27.15 -31.31 -23.95
C SER A 201 26.89 -32.56 -24.81
N ASN A 202 25.67 -32.73 -25.31
CA ASN A 202 25.31 -33.86 -26.15
C ASN A 202 25.77 -33.62 -27.60
N GLU A 203 26.84 -34.27 -28.02
CA GLU A 203 27.39 -34.16 -29.36
C GLU A 203 26.37 -34.46 -30.48
N LYS A 204 25.43 -35.40 -30.27
CA LYS A 204 24.36 -35.69 -31.24
C LYS A 204 23.36 -34.57 -31.37
N PHE A 205 23.12 -33.80 -30.32
CA PHE A 205 22.26 -32.62 -30.36
C PHE A 205 22.99 -31.46 -31.07
N VAL A 206 24.22 -31.15 -30.62
CA VAL A 206 25.00 -30.03 -31.17
C VAL A 206 25.32 -30.19 -32.64
N SER A 207 25.55 -31.43 -33.13
CA SER A 207 25.84 -31.71 -34.54
C SER A 207 24.64 -31.72 -35.46
N ARG A 208 23.39 -31.88 -34.93
CA ARG A 208 22.18 -32.01 -35.76
C ARG A 208 21.19 -30.86 -35.62
N ALA A 209 21.25 -30.12 -34.52
CA ALA A 209 20.34 -29.00 -34.26
C ALA A 209 20.73 -27.79 -35.09
N PRO A 210 19.76 -26.98 -35.57
CA PRO A 210 20.02 -25.70 -36.22
C PRO A 210 20.80 -24.77 -35.26
N GLU A 211 21.73 -23.98 -35.83
CA GLU A 211 22.53 -23.01 -35.04
C GLU A 211 21.70 -22.08 -34.21
N ALA A 212 20.53 -21.65 -34.72
CA ALA A 212 19.61 -20.79 -33.98
C ALA A 212 19.12 -21.44 -32.68
N LYS A 213 18.86 -22.76 -32.65
CA LYS A 213 18.43 -23.49 -31.43
C LYS A 213 19.59 -23.67 -30.45
N ILE A 214 20.79 -23.85 -30.92
CA ILE A 214 21.97 -23.94 -30.05
C ILE A 214 22.23 -22.58 -29.42
N ALA A 215 22.11 -21.50 -30.17
CA ALA A 215 22.24 -20.14 -29.65
C ALA A 215 21.15 -19.81 -28.60
N GLU A 216 19.91 -20.15 -28.87
CA GLU A 216 18.78 -19.99 -27.92
C GLU A 216 19.04 -20.75 -26.60
N GLU A 217 19.52 -21.98 -26.68
CA GLU A 217 19.78 -22.79 -25.48
C GLU A 217 20.98 -22.27 -24.69
N ARG A 218 22.00 -21.71 -25.35
CA ARG A 218 23.10 -21.01 -24.67
C ARG A 218 22.65 -19.75 -23.96
N GLU A 219 21.77 -18.96 -24.59
CA GLU A 219 21.18 -17.78 -23.97
C GLU A 219 20.34 -18.13 -22.73
N LYS A 220 19.53 -19.18 -22.82
CA LYS A 220 18.77 -19.71 -21.67
C LYS A 220 19.69 -20.17 -20.54
N LEU A 221 20.75 -20.86 -20.85
CA LEU A 221 21.73 -21.33 -19.86
C LEU A 221 22.36 -20.14 -19.12
N GLU A 222 22.77 -19.10 -19.83
CA GLU A 222 23.36 -17.91 -19.24
C GLU A 222 22.34 -17.18 -18.36
N LYS A 223 21.09 -17.05 -18.82
CA LYS A 223 20.00 -16.48 -18.02
C LYS A 223 19.74 -17.26 -16.75
N TYR A 224 19.72 -18.59 -16.80
CA TYR A 224 19.55 -19.44 -15.60
C TYR A 224 20.72 -19.32 -14.63
N ARG A 225 21.94 -19.16 -15.11
CA ARG A 225 23.11 -18.89 -14.28
C ARG A 225 23.01 -17.58 -13.53
N GLN A 226 22.59 -16.51 -14.20
CA GLN A 226 22.36 -15.21 -13.58
C GLN A 226 21.25 -15.26 -12.53
N MET A 227 20.13 -15.91 -12.84
CA MET A 227 19.03 -16.11 -11.89
C MET A 227 19.48 -16.94 -10.67
N MET A 228 20.27 -18.00 -10.89
CA MET A 228 20.83 -18.82 -9.81
C MET A 228 21.72 -18.02 -8.89
N ALA A 229 22.60 -17.19 -9.43
CA ALA A 229 23.49 -16.33 -8.63
C ALA A 229 22.68 -15.36 -7.77
N GLN A 230 21.65 -14.74 -8.31
CA GLN A 230 20.76 -13.83 -7.57
C GLN A 230 20.02 -14.55 -6.44
N VAL A 231 19.48 -15.75 -6.70
CA VAL A 231 18.76 -16.54 -5.68
C VAL A 231 19.73 -16.95 -4.56
N GLN A 232 20.93 -17.40 -4.91
CA GLN A 232 21.94 -17.81 -3.91
C GLN A 232 22.45 -16.63 -3.07
N GLU A 233 22.70 -15.48 -3.68
CA GLU A 233 23.06 -14.26 -2.96
C GLU A 233 21.96 -13.86 -1.97
N ARG A 234 20.69 -13.90 -2.40
CA ARG A 234 19.55 -13.58 -1.53
C ARG A 234 19.39 -14.56 -0.38
N LEU A 235 19.54 -15.87 -0.64
CA LEU A 235 19.56 -16.90 0.42
C LEU A 235 20.68 -16.68 1.42
N ALA A 236 21.87 -16.31 0.96
CA ALA A 236 23.00 -16.02 1.84
C ALA A 236 22.76 -14.78 2.73
N GLN A 237 22.05 -13.77 2.23
CA GLN A 237 21.65 -12.61 3.01
C GLN A 237 20.60 -12.94 4.09
N LEU A 238 19.63 -13.80 3.77
CA LEU A 238 18.52 -14.16 4.67
C LEU A 238 18.91 -15.18 5.75
N ARG A 239 20.02 -15.90 5.58
CA ARG A 239 20.52 -16.92 6.53
C ARG A 239 21.56 -16.37 7.52
N LYS A 240 21.93 -15.09 7.40
CA LYS A 240 22.79 -14.39 8.35
C LYS A 240 21.99 -13.88 9.54
#